data_aa75d1d5d8d89dfc9a9758d61fb753aa
#
_entry.id   aa75d1d5d8d89dfc9a9758d61fb753aa
#
_cell.length_a   1.000
_cell.length_b   1.000
_cell.length_c   1.000
_cell.angle_alpha   90.00
_cell.angle_beta   90.00
_cell.angle_gamma   90.00
#
_symmetry.space_group_name_H-M   'P 1'
#
loop_
_entity.id
_entity.type
_entity.pdbx_description
1 polymer ?
#
loop_
_entity_poly.entity_id
_entity_poly.type
_entity_poly.pdbx_seq_one_letter_code
_entity_poly.pdbx_strand_id
1 'polypeptide(L)'
;MKSFLKDVLKRMAVTLVSTILFLLISLFLFEAIFSSLLDKEKPDAVDGSFLVLDLSMNLTDRPSELTLEEITKEAITDERKPPSFHLKEVLDSIEKAQTDPKIRGIFVKGGFRPDAYGCGYSAVNELIQGLKDFKKTEKTIIGFFSDPSQLDYLVYSICDELHMNPSGTLILNGLANEQVFFGEAFEKYGIGVQVVRVGEFKGAVEPFISTQFSEENRMQI
;
A
#
# COMPACT_ATOMS: atom_id res chain seq x y z
N MET A 1 2.42 -71.14 -19.19
CA MET A 1 1.99 -70.29 -18.06
C MET A 1 3.12 -69.40 -17.52
N LYS A 2 4.32 -69.92 -17.20
CA LYS A 2 5.46 -69.10 -16.68
C LYS A 2 5.99 -68.06 -17.69
N SER A 3 6.01 -68.33 -18.99
CA SER A 3 6.51 -67.37 -20.00
C SER A 3 5.52 -66.22 -20.21
N PHE A 4 4.23 -66.51 -20.27
CA PHE A 4 3.17 -65.48 -20.36
C PHE A 4 3.18 -64.52 -19.20
N LEU A 5 3.36 -65.02 -17.97
CA LEU A 5 3.45 -64.16 -16.76
C LEU A 5 4.67 -63.27 -16.82
N LYS A 6 5.81 -63.73 -17.30
CA LYS A 6 7.03 -62.96 -17.50
C LYS A 6 6.83 -61.83 -18.53
N ASP A 7 6.14 -62.10 -19.63
CA ASP A 7 5.92 -61.11 -20.65
C ASP A 7 4.90 -60.02 -20.20
N VAL A 8 3.89 -60.41 -19.42
CA VAL A 8 2.95 -59.45 -18.82
C VAL A 8 3.69 -58.60 -17.79
N LEU A 9 4.50 -59.16 -16.89
CA LEU A 9 5.29 -58.39 -15.92
C LEU A 9 6.28 -57.43 -16.60
N LYS A 10 6.92 -57.84 -17.69
CA LYS A 10 7.85 -57.02 -18.44
C LYS A 10 7.13 -55.82 -19.09
N ARG A 11 5.95 -56.04 -19.67
CA ARG A 11 5.12 -54.95 -20.22
C ARG A 11 4.63 -53.98 -19.15
N MET A 12 4.18 -54.52 -18.00
CA MET A 12 3.80 -53.67 -16.86
C MET A 12 4.98 -52.84 -16.34
N ALA A 13 6.16 -53.39 -16.23
CA ALA A 13 7.34 -52.65 -15.81
C ALA A 13 7.71 -51.54 -16.83
N VAL A 14 7.66 -51.84 -18.12
CA VAL A 14 7.94 -50.84 -19.16
C VAL A 14 6.91 -49.71 -19.13
N THR A 15 5.60 -50.02 -19.01
CA THR A 15 4.57 -48.97 -18.91
C THR A 15 4.73 -48.13 -17.65
N LEU A 16 5.05 -48.74 -16.51
CA LEU A 16 5.28 -48.01 -15.27
C LEU A 16 6.47 -47.04 -15.41
N VAL A 17 7.62 -47.55 -15.94
CA VAL A 17 8.80 -46.69 -16.16
C VAL A 17 8.48 -45.54 -17.15
N SER A 18 7.78 -45.83 -18.25
CA SER A 18 7.43 -44.78 -19.22
C SER A 18 6.46 -43.72 -18.64
N THR A 19 5.54 -44.14 -17.77
CA THR A 19 4.63 -43.23 -17.08
C THR A 19 5.38 -42.33 -16.09
N ILE A 20 6.29 -42.90 -15.32
CA ILE A 20 7.12 -42.12 -14.39
C ILE A 20 8.01 -41.13 -15.16
N LEU A 21 8.63 -41.58 -16.26
CA LEU A 21 9.46 -40.72 -17.09
C LEU A 21 8.65 -39.56 -17.72
N PHE A 22 7.44 -39.86 -18.18
CA PHE A 22 6.53 -38.85 -18.72
C PHE A 22 6.14 -37.80 -17.65
N LEU A 23 5.84 -38.26 -16.41
CA LEU A 23 5.52 -37.35 -15.29
C LEU A 23 6.73 -36.48 -14.92
N LEU A 24 7.92 -37.02 -14.90
CA LEU A 24 9.14 -36.24 -14.61
C LEU A 24 9.41 -35.18 -15.69
N ILE A 25 9.27 -35.55 -16.96
CA ILE A 25 9.44 -34.60 -18.07
C ILE A 25 8.36 -33.51 -18.03
N SER A 26 7.11 -33.88 -17.74
CA SER A 26 6.00 -32.96 -17.60
C SER A 26 6.22 -31.97 -16.44
N LEU A 27 6.71 -32.45 -15.31
CA LEU A 27 7.04 -31.62 -14.15
C LEU A 27 8.17 -30.64 -14.47
N PHE A 28 9.22 -31.12 -15.13
CA PHE A 28 10.35 -30.29 -15.55
C PHE A 28 9.94 -29.19 -16.55
N LEU A 29 9.11 -29.55 -17.54
CA LEU A 29 8.58 -28.58 -18.50
C LEU A 29 7.65 -27.56 -17.82
N PHE A 30 6.85 -28.01 -16.87
CA PHE A 30 5.99 -27.13 -16.08
C PHE A 30 6.84 -26.13 -15.27
N GLU A 31 7.88 -26.61 -14.59
CA GLU A 31 8.79 -25.74 -13.82
C GLU A 31 9.53 -24.75 -14.73
N ALA A 32 10.00 -25.18 -15.89
CA ALA A 32 10.68 -24.32 -16.85
C ALA A 32 9.75 -23.24 -17.44
N ILE A 33 8.51 -23.58 -17.77
CA ILE A 33 7.49 -22.63 -18.25
C ILE A 33 7.10 -21.68 -17.12
N PHE A 34 6.89 -22.20 -15.91
CA PHE A 34 6.48 -21.42 -14.77
C PHE A 34 7.57 -20.44 -14.32
N SER A 35 8.83 -20.86 -14.30
CA SER A 35 9.96 -19.95 -14.02
C SER A 35 10.10 -18.87 -15.09
N SER A 36 9.93 -19.21 -16.37
CA SER A 36 9.97 -18.24 -17.48
C SER A 36 8.81 -17.22 -17.42
N LEU A 37 7.65 -17.61 -16.87
CA LEU A 37 6.52 -16.69 -16.67
C LEU A 37 6.70 -15.78 -15.46
N LEU A 38 7.43 -16.25 -14.44
CA LEU A 38 7.75 -15.48 -13.24
C LEU A 38 8.94 -14.55 -13.41
N ASP A 39 9.90 -14.94 -14.25
CA ASP A 39 11.09 -14.16 -14.59
C ASP A 39 10.72 -13.08 -15.65
N LYS A 40 9.80 -12.18 -15.28
CA LYS A 40 9.70 -10.92 -16.00
C LYS A 40 10.98 -10.15 -15.71
N GLU A 41 11.91 -10.13 -16.67
CA GLU A 41 13.06 -9.23 -16.62
C GLU A 41 12.55 -7.84 -16.23
N LYS A 42 12.97 -7.37 -15.06
CA LYS A 42 12.67 -5.98 -14.65
C LYS A 42 13.33 -5.11 -15.72
N PRO A 43 12.57 -4.26 -16.42
CA PRO A 43 13.15 -3.43 -17.46
C PRO A 43 14.27 -2.57 -16.83
N ASP A 44 15.48 -2.68 -17.38
CA ASP A 44 16.59 -1.84 -16.98
C ASP A 44 16.25 -0.38 -17.23
N ALA A 45 16.61 0.48 -16.27
CA ALA A 45 16.40 1.92 -16.42
C ALA A 45 17.24 2.42 -17.62
N VAL A 46 16.62 3.23 -18.46
CA VAL A 46 17.28 3.93 -19.57
C VAL A 46 17.88 5.25 -19.05
N ASP A 47 18.95 5.71 -19.64
CA ASP A 47 19.58 6.98 -19.28
C ASP A 47 18.57 8.15 -19.38
N GLY A 48 18.50 8.94 -18.32
CA GLY A 48 17.57 10.06 -18.22
C GLY A 48 16.16 9.69 -17.76
N SER A 49 15.93 8.47 -17.28
CA SER A 49 14.65 8.03 -16.75
C SER A 49 14.29 8.74 -15.45
N PHE A 50 12.97 8.82 -15.18
CA PHE A 50 12.43 9.22 -13.88
C PHE A 50 11.86 8.01 -13.17
N LEU A 51 12.10 7.93 -11.85
CA LEU A 51 11.36 7.00 -11.00
C LEU A 51 9.94 7.54 -10.82
N VAL A 52 8.94 6.78 -11.23
CA VAL A 52 7.53 7.18 -11.05
C VAL A 52 7.03 6.73 -9.68
N LEU A 53 6.64 7.68 -8.85
CA LEU A 53 5.97 7.46 -7.59
C LEU A 53 4.48 7.74 -7.76
N ASP A 54 3.67 6.68 -7.86
CA ASP A 54 2.22 6.79 -8.00
C ASP A 54 1.55 6.66 -6.64
N LEU A 55 1.04 7.77 -6.09
CA LEU A 55 0.40 7.78 -4.77
C LEU A 55 -0.93 7.00 -4.74
N SER A 56 -1.47 6.59 -5.89
CA SER A 56 -2.66 5.74 -5.95
C SER A 56 -2.38 4.26 -5.63
N MET A 57 -1.09 3.90 -5.47
CA MET A 57 -0.70 2.58 -4.98
C MET A 57 -1.16 2.35 -3.54
N ASN A 58 -1.43 1.10 -3.19
CA ASN A 58 -1.67 0.72 -1.81
C ASN A 58 -0.33 0.50 -1.09
N LEU A 59 0.00 1.37 -0.12
CA LEU A 59 1.17 1.21 0.73
C LEU A 59 0.81 0.37 1.94
N THR A 60 1.60 -0.65 2.23
CA THR A 60 1.39 -1.56 3.35
C THR A 60 2.64 -1.65 4.22
N ASP A 61 2.45 -1.77 5.53
CA ASP A 61 3.55 -2.02 6.49
C ASP A 61 3.95 -3.51 6.54
N ARG A 62 3.16 -4.36 5.90
CA ARG A 62 3.40 -5.80 5.84
C ARG A 62 3.67 -6.22 4.40
N PRO A 63 4.55 -7.22 4.20
CA PRO A 63 4.71 -7.82 2.88
C PRO A 63 3.34 -8.29 2.37
N SER A 64 3.04 -7.99 1.13
CA SER A 64 1.81 -8.45 0.49
C SER A 64 1.94 -9.96 0.23
N GLU A 65 1.43 -10.78 1.14
CA GLU A 65 1.25 -12.21 0.87
C GLU A 65 -0.02 -12.37 0.04
N LEU A 66 0.15 -12.61 -1.25
CA LEU A 66 -0.96 -12.97 -2.12
C LEU A 66 -1.49 -14.35 -1.69
N THR A 67 -2.64 -14.38 -1.05
CA THR A 67 -3.32 -15.63 -0.74
C THR A 67 -3.92 -16.24 -2.02
N LEU A 68 -3.96 -17.58 -2.09
CA LEU A 68 -4.61 -18.28 -3.22
C LEU A 68 -6.07 -17.84 -3.41
N GLU A 69 -6.74 -17.46 -2.32
CA GLU A 69 -8.09 -16.93 -2.33
C GLU A 69 -8.18 -15.56 -3.03
N GLU A 70 -7.22 -14.68 -2.80
CA GLU A 70 -7.16 -13.37 -3.47
C GLU A 70 -6.85 -13.52 -4.97
N ILE A 71 -5.91 -14.40 -5.32
CA ILE A 71 -5.57 -14.68 -6.72
C ILE A 71 -6.79 -15.24 -7.48
N THR A 72 -7.53 -16.17 -6.86
CA THR A 72 -8.73 -16.75 -7.51
C THR A 72 -9.86 -15.73 -7.59
N LYS A 73 -10.04 -14.88 -6.59
CA LYS A 73 -11.06 -13.84 -6.58
C LYS A 73 -10.79 -12.77 -7.64
N GLU A 74 -9.55 -12.33 -7.76
CA GLU A 74 -9.12 -11.36 -8.77
C GLU A 74 -9.28 -11.90 -10.20
N ALA A 75 -8.99 -13.19 -10.40
CA ALA A 75 -9.19 -13.87 -11.68
C ALA A 75 -10.67 -14.03 -12.07
N ILE A 76 -11.58 -14.09 -11.11
CA ILE A 76 -13.02 -14.32 -11.34
C ILE A 76 -13.79 -12.98 -11.47
N THR A 77 -13.42 -11.95 -10.69
CA THR A 77 -14.22 -10.71 -10.58
C THR A 77 -13.76 -9.61 -11.52
N ASP A 78 -12.60 -9.75 -12.18
CA ASP A 78 -11.94 -8.71 -13.00
C ASP A 78 -11.78 -7.36 -12.27
N GLU A 79 -11.95 -7.35 -10.97
CA GLU A 79 -11.70 -6.21 -10.10
C GLU A 79 -10.19 -6.06 -9.89
N ARG A 80 -9.55 -5.24 -10.71
CA ARG A 80 -8.13 -4.90 -10.52
C ARG A 80 -7.98 -4.01 -9.30
N LYS A 81 -7.51 -4.61 -8.21
CA LYS A 81 -7.07 -3.83 -7.05
C LYS A 81 -5.86 -2.98 -7.44
N PRO A 82 -5.71 -1.77 -6.85
CA PRO A 82 -4.49 -1.01 -7.03
C PRO A 82 -3.28 -1.85 -6.58
N PRO A 83 -2.14 -1.75 -7.27
CA PRO A 83 -0.96 -2.51 -6.89
C PRO A 83 -0.55 -2.17 -5.46
N SER A 84 -0.34 -3.21 -4.66
CA SER A 84 0.13 -3.06 -3.27
C SER A 84 1.65 -3.17 -3.23
N PHE A 85 2.28 -2.22 -2.56
CA PHE A 85 3.73 -2.20 -2.34
C PHE A 85 4.02 -2.11 -0.85
N HIS A 86 5.02 -2.84 -0.42
CA HIS A 86 5.54 -2.68 0.93
C HIS A 86 6.28 -1.34 1.04
N LEU A 87 6.00 -0.55 2.09
CA LEU A 87 6.61 0.77 2.28
C LEU A 87 8.14 0.71 2.17
N LYS A 88 8.75 -0.32 2.78
CA LYS A 88 10.20 -0.52 2.69
C LYS A 88 10.70 -0.67 1.25
N GLU A 89 9.98 -1.39 0.38
CA GLU A 89 10.38 -1.56 -1.02
C GLU A 89 10.33 -0.25 -1.78
N VAL A 90 9.35 0.60 -1.46
CA VAL A 90 9.24 1.95 -2.04
C VAL A 90 10.40 2.83 -1.58
N LEU A 91 10.73 2.82 -0.28
CA LEU A 91 11.85 3.57 0.27
C LEU A 91 13.19 3.07 -0.29
N ASP A 92 13.41 1.75 -0.36
CA ASP A 92 14.61 1.16 -0.96
C ASP A 92 14.74 1.55 -2.46
N SER A 93 13.61 1.70 -3.16
CA SER A 93 13.60 2.15 -4.56
C SER A 93 13.99 3.63 -4.70
N ILE A 94 13.53 4.46 -3.78
CA ILE A 94 13.91 5.89 -3.70
C ILE A 94 15.41 6.00 -3.38
N GLU A 95 15.91 5.22 -2.42
CA GLU A 95 17.32 5.21 -2.04
C GLU A 95 18.22 4.75 -3.21
N LYS A 96 17.86 3.68 -3.90
CA LYS A 96 18.57 3.25 -5.11
C LYS A 96 18.60 4.33 -6.19
N ALA A 97 17.49 5.03 -6.40
CA ALA A 97 17.40 6.11 -7.37
C ALA A 97 18.33 7.30 -7.03
N GLN A 98 18.72 7.49 -5.76
CA GLN A 98 19.69 8.53 -5.37
C GLN A 98 21.05 8.31 -6.03
N THR A 99 21.50 7.06 -6.08
CA THR A 99 22.84 6.69 -6.54
C THR A 99 22.88 6.21 -7.99
N ASP A 100 21.74 5.85 -8.59
CA ASP A 100 21.67 5.37 -9.96
C ASP A 100 21.88 6.52 -10.95
N PRO A 101 22.96 6.51 -11.77
CA PRO A 101 23.24 7.56 -12.75
C PRO A 101 22.23 7.62 -13.89
N LYS A 102 21.48 6.54 -14.16
CA LYS A 102 20.44 6.49 -15.18
C LYS A 102 19.17 7.25 -14.75
N ILE A 103 18.96 7.42 -13.44
CA ILE A 103 17.78 8.11 -12.89
C ILE A 103 18.08 9.60 -12.73
N ARG A 104 17.32 10.42 -13.42
CA ARG A 104 17.45 11.87 -13.40
C ARG A 104 16.63 12.55 -12.31
N GLY A 105 15.56 11.91 -11.87
CA GLY A 105 14.65 12.48 -10.87
C GLY A 105 13.53 11.54 -10.50
N ILE A 106 12.61 12.04 -9.68
CA ILE A 106 11.34 11.36 -9.31
C ILE A 106 10.18 12.13 -9.90
N PHE A 107 9.21 11.41 -10.48
CA PHE A 107 7.94 11.96 -10.92
C PHE A 107 6.82 11.45 -10.01
N VAL A 108 6.23 12.35 -9.23
CA VAL A 108 5.13 12.05 -8.30
C VAL A 108 3.81 12.32 -8.99
N LYS A 109 2.90 11.36 -8.96
CA LYS A 109 1.56 11.48 -9.53
C LYS A 109 0.51 10.76 -8.69
N GLY A 110 -0.77 10.98 -9.00
CA GLY A 110 -1.89 10.31 -8.34
C GLY A 110 -2.23 10.90 -6.97
N GLY A 111 -2.98 10.17 -6.18
CA GLY A 111 -3.37 10.55 -4.83
C GLY A 111 -3.76 9.34 -4.01
N PHE A 112 -3.56 9.40 -2.70
CA PHE A 112 -3.93 8.34 -1.79
C PHE A 112 -5.43 8.10 -1.84
N ARG A 113 -5.83 6.85 -2.03
CA ARG A 113 -7.25 6.50 -2.04
C ARG A 113 -7.72 6.31 -0.61
N PRO A 114 -8.82 6.96 -0.20
CA PRO A 114 -9.38 6.78 1.15
C PRO A 114 -9.76 5.33 1.44
N ASP A 115 -10.14 4.59 0.42
CA ASP A 115 -10.61 3.20 0.48
C ASP A 115 -9.46 2.18 0.38
N ALA A 116 -8.27 2.63 -0.01
CA ALA A 116 -7.09 1.79 -0.11
C ALA A 116 -6.36 1.79 1.23
N TYR A 117 -6.82 0.95 2.09
CA TYR A 117 -6.11 0.32 3.19
C TYR A 117 -4.87 1.04 3.72
N GLY A 118 -5.09 2.14 4.44
CA GLY A 118 -4.29 2.43 5.58
C GLY A 118 -2.81 2.73 5.41
N CYS A 119 -2.43 3.60 4.49
CA CYS A 119 -1.22 4.34 4.71
C CYS A 119 -1.48 5.36 5.82
N GLY A 120 -1.15 5.02 7.05
CA GLY A 120 -1.24 5.95 8.19
C GLY A 120 -0.26 7.11 8.04
N TYR A 121 -0.47 8.19 8.79
CA TYR A 121 0.42 9.36 8.81
C TYR A 121 1.90 9.01 9.01
N SER A 122 2.21 7.97 9.78
CA SER A 122 3.58 7.51 10.00
C SER A 122 4.25 7.05 8.70
N ALA A 123 3.57 6.24 7.89
CA ALA A 123 4.10 5.78 6.62
C ALA A 123 4.26 6.92 5.60
N VAL A 124 3.32 7.88 5.58
CA VAL A 124 3.45 9.10 4.75
C VAL A 124 4.65 9.93 5.20
N ASN A 125 4.88 10.06 6.51
CA ASN A 125 6.05 10.78 7.01
C ASN A 125 7.37 10.09 6.63
N GLU A 126 7.43 8.76 6.68
CA GLU A 126 8.63 8.03 6.23
C GLU A 126 8.86 8.25 4.73
N LEU A 127 7.80 8.21 3.91
CA LEU A 127 7.89 8.53 2.49
C LEU A 127 8.40 9.96 2.25
N ILE A 128 7.87 10.94 3.00
CA ILE A 128 8.33 12.33 2.96
C ILE A 128 9.81 12.46 3.33
N GLN A 129 10.28 11.73 4.35
CA GLN A 129 11.69 11.74 4.71
C GLN A 129 12.55 11.14 3.60
N GLY A 130 12.14 10.01 3.01
CA GLY A 130 12.82 9.43 1.85
C GLY A 130 12.94 10.40 0.67
N LEU A 131 11.87 11.15 0.37
CA LEU A 131 11.89 12.17 -0.68
C LEU A 131 12.79 13.37 -0.32
N LYS A 132 12.79 13.80 0.94
CA LYS A 132 13.70 14.86 1.42
C LYS A 132 15.16 14.44 1.31
N ASP A 133 15.46 13.18 1.61
CA ASP A 133 16.81 12.64 1.48
C ASP A 133 17.22 12.52 -0.01
N PHE A 134 16.29 12.11 -0.88
CA PHE A 134 16.50 12.14 -2.32
C PHE A 134 16.82 13.56 -2.83
N LYS A 135 16.11 14.56 -2.34
CA LYS A 135 16.31 15.96 -2.72
C LYS A 135 17.72 16.49 -2.41
N LYS A 136 18.43 15.90 -1.42
CA LYS A 136 19.83 16.24 -1.12
C LYS A 136 20.80 15.87 -2.24
N THR A 137 20.39 15.03 -3.18
CA THR A 137 21.23 14.59 -4.32
C THR A 137 21.24 15.56 -5.50
N GLU A 138 20.55 16.68 -5.41
CA GLU A 138 20.36 17.68 -6.49
C GLU A 138 19.56 17.15 -7.69
N LYS A 139 19.02 15.94 -7.62
CA LYS A 139 18.08 15.39 -8.62
C LYS A 139 16.69 15.97 -8.41
N THR A 140 15.99 16.27 -9.52
CA THR A 140 14.71 16.95 -9.49
C THR A 140 13.56 16.04 -9.06
N ILE A 141 12.63 16.55 -8.26
CA ILE A 141 11.34 15.92 -7.94
C ILE A 141 10.25 16.74 -8.59
N ILE A 142 9.52 16.14 -9.52
CA ILE A 142 8.42 16.79 -10.25
C ILE A 142 7.11 16.15 -9.80
N GLY A 143 6.11 16.98 -9.47
CA GLY A 143 4.78 16.52 -9.09
C GLY A 143 3.71 16.94 -10.08
N PHE A 144 2.75 16.06 -10.35
CA PHE A 144 1.53 16.36 -11.12
C PHE A 144 0.31 15.80 -10.43
N PHE A 145 -0.70 16.65 -10.23
CA PHE A 145 -1.98 16.24 -9.64
C PHE A 145 -3.18 16.94 -10.31
N SER A 146 -4.38 16.38 -10.09
CA SER A 146 -5.65 17.02 -10.47
C SER A 146 -6.41 17.53 -9.25
N ASP A 147 -6.82 16.62 -8.38
CA ASP A 147 -7.67 16.92 -7.21
C ASP A 147 -7.04 16.26 -5.95
N PRO A 148 -5.95 16.82 -5.43
CA PRO A 148 -5.24 16.23 -4.31
C PRO A 148 -6.02 16.46 -3.01
N SER A 149 -6.04 15.46 -2.14
CA SER A 149 -6.39 15.64 -0.74
C SER A 149 -5.30 16.42 0.00
N GLN A 150 -5.62 16.91 1.19
CA GLN A 150 -4.61 17.58 2.03
C GLN A 150 -3.43 16.66 2.38
N LEU A 151 -3.68 15.36 2.52
CA LEU A 151 -2.63 14.35 2.76
C LEU A 151 -1.73 14.17 1.52
N ASP A 152 -2.32 14.13 0.33
CA ASP A 152 -1.55 14.08 -0.92
C ASP A 152 -0.66 15.31 -1.05
N TYR A 153 -1.22 16.49 -0.74
CA TYR A 153 -0.49 17.75 -0.84
C TYR A 153 0.72 17.81 0.10
N LEU A 154 0.71 17.11 1.24
CA LEU A 154 1.89 16.99 2.10
C LEU A 154 3.07 16.36 1.35
N VAL A 155 2.82 15.32 0.55
CA VAL A 155 3.86 14.69 -0.27
C VAL A 155 4.27 15.61 -1.42
N TYR A 156 3.29 16.19 -2.12
CA TYR A 156 3.56 17.11 -3.23
C TYR A 156 4.33 18.36 -2.82
N SER A 157 4.19 18.81 -1.59
CA SER A 157 4.91 20.00 -1.06
C SER A 157 6.45 19.83 -1.03
N ILE A 158 6.94 18.59 -1.19
CA ILE A 158 8.38 18.31 -1.27
C ILE A 158 8.93 18.51 -2.68
N CYS A 159 8.08 18.45 -3.70
CA CYS A 159 8.50 18.57 -5.10
C CYS A 159 9.20 19.91 -5.37
N ASP A 160 10.15 19.90 -6.29
CA ASP A 160 10.84 21.10 -6.78
C ASP A 160 9.98 21.84 -7.79
N GLU A 161 9.27 21.07 -8.64
CA GLU A 161 8.31 21.58 -9.60
C GLU A 161 6.96 20.92 -9.35
N LEU A 162 5.90 21.71 -9.33
CA LEU A 162 4.56 21.25 -9.06
C LEU A 162 3.59 21.74 -10.14
N HIS A 163 2.97 20.79 -10.81
CA HIS A 163 2.01 21.04 -11.87
C HIS A 163 0.64 20.55 -11.47
N MET A 164 -0.37 21.38 -11.69
CA MET A 164 -1.76 21.07 -11.42
C MET A 164 -2.55 21.05 -12.73
N ASN A 165 -3.47 20.11 -12.86
CA ASN A 165 -4.44 20.12 -13.95
C ASN A 165 -5.24 21.43 -13.89
N PRO A 166 -5.35 22.21 -14.98
CA PRO A 166 -6.11 23.46 -14.99
C PRO A 166 -7.58 23.33 -14.58
N SER A 167 -8.18 22.16 -14.77
CA SER A 167 -9.56 21.84 -14.36
C SER A 167 -9.65 21.21 -12.98
N GLY A 168 -8.53 21.03 -12.30
CA GLY A 168 -8.48 20.41 -10.98
C GLY A 168 -8.77 21.41 -9.86
N THR A 169 -8.97 20.87 -8.66
CA THR A 169 -9.28 21.65 -7.46
C THR A 169 -8.33 21.27 -6.33
N LEU A 170 -7.71 22.28 -5.71
CA LEU A 170 -6.92 22.11 -4.48
C LEU A 170 -7.68 22.75 -3.31
N ILE A 171 -8.05 21.94 -2.33
CA ILE A 171 -8.74 22.39 -1.11
C ILE A 171 -7.84 22.11 0.09
N LEU A 172 -7.44 23.15 0.80
CA LEU A 172 -6.63 23.09 2.01
C LEU A 172 -7.43 23.64 3.20
N ASN A 173 -8.22 22.79 3.83
CA ASN A 173 -9.09 23.18 4.95
C ASN A 173 -8.35 23.34 6.28
N GLY A 174 -7.11 22.86 6.38
CA GLY A 174 -6.40 22.75 7.64
C GLY A 174 -6.94 21.59 8.50
N LEU A 175 -6.62 21.65 9.78
CA LEU A 175 -7.11 20.70 10.80
C LEU A 175 -8.05 21.44 11.72
N ALA A 176 -9.28 20.97 11.85
CA ALA A 176 -10.27 21.47 12.79
C ALA A 176 -10.98 20.28 13.45
N ASN A 177 -11.22 20.40 14.74
CA ASN A 177 -12.05 19.47 15.48
C ASN A 177 -13.15 20.28 16.17
N GLU A 178 -14.41 19.92 15.89
CA GLU A 178 -15.58 20.51 16.51
C GLU A 178 -16.33 19.43 17.27
N GLN A 179 -16.57 19.68 18.56
CA GLN A 179 -17.26 18.76 19.44
C GLN A 179 -18.46 19.45 20.06
N VAL A 180 -19.62 18.83 19.93
CA VAL A 180 -20.85 19.28 20.59
C VAL A 180 -20.88 18.73 22.01
N PHE A 181 -21.21 19.58 22.98
CA PHE A 181 -21.35 19.23 24.39
C PHE A 181 -22.83 19.32 24.78
N PHE A 182 -23.32 18.28 25.42
CA PHE A 182 -24.72 18.14 25.84
C PHE A 182 -24.92 18.31 27.35
N GLY A 183 -23.85 18.49 28.13
CA GLY A 183 -23.92 18.55 29.61
C GLY A 183 -24.94 19.56 30.12
N GLU A 184 -24.92 20.81 29.62
CA GLU A 184 -25.84 21.85 30.00
C GLU A 184 -27.32 21.54 29.59
N ALA A 185 -27.50 20.95 28.41
CA ALA A 185 -28.82 20.55 27.95
C ALA A 185 -29.39 19.42 28.84
N PHE A 186 -28.58 18.45 29.20
CA PHE A 186 -29.00 17.34 30.08
C PHE A 186 -29.36 17.84 31.47
N GLU A 187 -28.57 18.75 32.04
CA GLU A 187 -28.89 19.39 33.30
C GLU A 187 -30.23 20.14 33.24
N LYS A 188 -30.43 20.95 32.20
CA LYS A 188 -31.65 21.73 32.01
C LYS A 188 -32.90 20.86 31.86
N TYR A 189 -32.81 19.72 31.24
CA TYR A 189 -33.94 18.80 31.06
C TYR A 189 -34.03 17.70 32.14
N GLY A 190 -33.20 17.76 33.18
CA GLY A 190 -33.20 16.80 34.27
C GLY A 190 -32.75 15.40 33.89
N ILE A 191 -31.91 15.28 32.85
CA ILE A 191 -31.34 14.00 32.40
C ILE A 191 -30.04 13.76 33.18
N GLY A 192 -30.07 12.76 34.08
CA GLY A 192 -28.89 12.33 34.81
C GLY A 192 -28.00 11.43 33.97
N VAL A 193 -26.74 11.79 33.82
CA VAL A 193 -25.73 10.96 33.16
C VAL A 193 -24.77 10.38 34.22
N GLN A 194 -24.74 9.06 34.32
CA GLN A 194 -23.81 8.38 35.21
C GLN A 194 -22.63 7.82 34.41
N VAL A 195 -21.42 8.22 34.79
CA VAL A 195 -20.17 7.86 34.09
C VAL A 195 -19.30 7.01 35.00
N VAL A 196 -18.82 5.90 34.47
CA VAL A 196 -17.76 5.10 35.07
C VAL A 196 -16.54 5.19 34.17
N ARG A 197 -15.49 5.90 34.64
CA ARG A 197 -14.22 6.02 33.90
C ARG A 197 -13.04 5.78 34.83
N VAL A 198 -11.93 5.33 34.27
CA VAL A 198 -10.66 5.17 34.95
C VAL A 198 -9.62 6.01 34.23
N GLY A 199 -9.05 6.99 34.93
CA GLY A 199 -8.02 7.90 34.42
C GLY A 199 -8.56 9.21 33.87
N GLU A 200 -7.78 10.26 33.99
CA GLU A 200 -8.11 11.65 33.65
C GLU A 200 -8.17 11.87 32.14
N PHE A 201 -7.32 11.14 31.39
CA PHE A 201 -7.24 11.21 29.92
C PHE A 201 -8.34 10.45 29.18
N LYS A 202 -9.40 9.99 29.87
CA LYS A 202 -10.56 9.32 29.24
C LYS A 202 -11.67 10.33 28.91
N GLY A 203 -11.39 11.21 27.92
CA GLY A 203 -12.26 12.31 27.53
C GLY A 203 -13.52 11.95 26.76
N ALA A 204 -13.71 10.69 26.30
CA ALA A 204 -14.83 10.27 25.46
C ALA A 204 -16.22 10.54 26.06
N VAL A 205 -16.33 10.70 27.37
CA VAL A 205 -17.60 10.96 28.08
C VAL A 205 -17.85 12.45 28.32
N GLU A 206 -16.88 13.32 28.15
CA GLU A 206 -16.98 14.75 28.39
C GLU A 206 -18.10 15.43 27.61
N PRO A 207 -18.39 15.07 26.34
CA PRO A 207 -19.51 15.63 25.62
C PRO A 207 -20.88 15.47 26.32
N PHE A 208 -21.03 14.48 27.19
CA PHE A 208 -22.29 14.18 27.88
C PHE A 208 -22.37 14.78 29.29
N ILE A 209 -21.26 15.19 29.89
CA ILE A 209 -21.20 15.65 31.29
C ILE A 209 -20.59 17.04 31.45
N SER A 210 -19.99 17.59 30.40
CA SER A 210 -19.29 18.88 30.44
C SER A 210 -19.81 19.83 29.38
N THR A 211 -19.39 21.08 29.45
CA THR A 211 -19.68 22.13 28.45
C THR A 211 -18.49 22.47 27.57
N GLN A 212 -17.32 21.91 27.90
CA GLN A 212 -16.09 22.11 27.17
C GLN A 212 -15.10 20.96 27.45
N PHE A 213 -14.05 20.87 26.67
CA PHE A 213 -12.95 19.92 26.93
C PHE A 213 -12.22 20.25 28.23
N SER A 214 -11.82 19.20 28.98
CA SER A 214 -10.81 19.33 30.03
C SER A 214 -9.43 19.68 29.42
N GLU A 215 -8.52 20.17 30.25
CA GLU A 215 -7.16 20.48 29.81
C GLU A 215 -6.43 19.21 29.33
N GLU A 216 -6.64 18.09 30.03
CA GLU A 216 -6.06 16.80 29.70
C GLU A 216 -6.52 16.30 28.32
N ASN A 217 -7.80 16.48 28.01
CA ASN A 217 -8.36 16.09 26.73
C ASN A 217 -7.91 17.05 25.59
N ARG A 218 -7.78 18.36 25.88
CA ARG A 218 -7.22 19.32 24.92
C ARG A 218 -5.79 19.01 24.54
N MET A 219 -4.98 18.45 25.46
CA MET A 219 -3.61 18.04 25.16
C MET A 219 -3.52 16.81 24.25
N GLN A 220 -4.62 16.05 24.13
CA GLN A 220 -4.68 14.86 23.23
C GLN A 220 -5.19 15.17 21.83
N ILE A 221 -5.89 16.28 21.66
CA ILE A 221 -6.47 16.75 20.39
C ILE A 221 -5.48 17.67 19.69
#